data_b2f8e0d6a9efaa4f5b173eb39a560b14
#
_entry.id   b2f8e0d6a9efaa4f5b173eb39a560b14
#
_cell.length_a   1.000
_cell.length_b   1.000
_cell.length_c   1.000
_cell.angle_alpha   90.00
_cell.angle_beta   90.00
_cell.angle_gamma   90.00
#
_symmetry.space_group_name_H-M   'P 1'
#
loop_
_entity.id
_entity.type
_entity.pdbx_description
1 polymer ?
#
loop_
_entity_poly.entity_id
_entity_poly.type
_entity_poly.pdbx_seq_one_letter_code
_entity_poly.pdbx_strand_id
1 'polypeptide(L)'
;MNYLVVVAHPDDEVLGAGATIYKLIKEGHKVAVATMANHAAARANISDTLLADQANAMKIMGVEKVYAADFPNIKMNIVPHLELVQFIEKCIEDFRAEAFITHHPSDTNIDHVMTAEAVQAAVRLFQRKEGVPVLKELLYMEVPSSTEWSVNCSTNRFIPNYFVEIGKEGIEVKIKALSAYKGVMRPYPHPRSKEALTGLATYRGSQAGCYYAEAFECVFKRGE
;
A
#
# COMPACT_ATOMS: atom_id res chain seq x y z
N MET A 1 15.00 0.21 9.37
CA MET A 1 14.45 -0.98 8.64
C MET A 1 14.26 -0.65 7.17
N ASN A 2 14.19 -1.69 6.34
CA ASN A 2 13.83 -1.55 4.92
C ASN A 2 12.38 -2.02 4.74
N TYR A 3 11.49 -1.08 4.44
CA TYR A 3 10.06 -1.34 4.21
C TYR A 3 9.79 -1.51 2.71
N LEU A 4 9.12 -2.60 2.33
CA LEU A 4 8.60 -2.81 0.98
C LEU A 4 7.08 -2.66 1.02
N VAL A 5 6.57 -1.63 0.35
CA VAL A 5 5.14 -1.40 0.16
C VAL A 5 4.74 -2.05 -1.15
N VAL A 6 3.93 -3.12 -1.07
CA VAL A 6 3.52 -3.89 -2.26
C VAL A 6 2.05 -3.61 -2.53
N VAL A 7 1.76 -3.05 -3.70
CA VAL A 7 0.42 -2.63 -4.10
C VAL A 7 0.02 -3.18 -5.46
N ALA A 8 -1.27 -3.32 -5.67
CA ALA A 8 -1.80 -3.81 -6.92
C ALA A 8 -1.64 -2.76 -8.04
N HIS A 9 -2.01 -1.51 -7.78
CA HIS A 9 -2.04 -0.45 -8.80
C HIS A 9 -1.28 0.78 -8.33
N PRO A 10 -0.76 1.61 -9.26
CA PRO A 10 -0.26 2.93 -8.94
C PRO A 10 -1.41 3.81 -8.39
N ASP A 11 -1.23 4.41 -7.26
CA ASP A 11 -2.08 5.22 -6.38
C ASP A 11 -2.45 4.54 -5.06
N ASP A 12 -2.52 3.22 -5.01
CA ASP A 12 -2.90 2.46 -3.81
C ASP A 12 -1.92 2.69 -2.65
N GLU A 13 -0.61 2.83 -2.94
CA GLU A 13 0.42 3.10 -1.94
C GLU A 13 0.21 4.45 -1.24
N VAL A 14 -0.27 5.44 -1.99
CA VAL A 14 -0.58 6.75 -1.42
C VAL A 14 -1.91 6.70 -0.68
N LEU A 15 -2.93 6.05 -1.26
CA LEU A 15 -4.26 5.91 -0.65
C LEU A 15 -4.20 5.17 0.69
N GLY A 16 -3.46 4.06 0.76
CA GLY A 16 -3.41 3.22 1.94
C GLY A 16 -2.36 3.64 2.98
N ALA A 17 -1.19 4.12 2.55
CA ALA A 17 -0.03 4.30 3.43
C ALA A 17 0.81 5.56 3.13
N GLY A 18 0.33 6.51 2.33
CA GLY A 18 1.16 7.61 1.85
C GLY A 18 1.78 8.48 2.93
N ALA A 19 1.03 8.79 3.98
CA ALA A 19 1.55 9.56 5.11
C ALA A 19 2.52 8.75 5.98
N THR A 20 2.27 7.46 6.15
CA THR A 20 3.15 6.53 6.86
C THR A 20 4.47 6.35 6.10
N ILE A 21 4.43 6.18 4.78
CA ILE A 21 5.63 6.12 3.93
C ILE A 21 6.50 7.37 4.16
N TYR A 22 5.91 8.54 4.06
CA TYR A 22 6.60 9.81 4.30
C TYR A 22 7.23 9.86 5.70
N LYS A 23 6.48 9.49 6.74
CA LYS A 23 6.95 9.47 8.12
C LYS A 23 8.12 8.50 8.31
N LEU A 24 8.01 7.27 7.82
CA LEU A 24 9.07 6.26 7.90
C LEU A 24 10.39 6.76 7.28
N ILE A 25 10.30 7.44 6.14
CA ILE A 25 11.49 8.02 5.48
C ILE A 25 12.08 9.14 6.34
N LYS A 26 11.26 10.01 6.92
CA LYS A 26 11.74 11.06 7.85
C LYS A 26 12.40 10.50 9.10
N GLU A 27 11.96 9.32 9.55
CA GLU A 27 12.56 8.61 10.70
C GLU A 27 13.82 7.80 10.31
N GLY A 28 14.30 7.92 9.06
CA GLY A 28 15.53 7.31 8.58
C GLY A 28 15.37 5.84 8.13
N HIS A 29 14.14 5.38 7.95
CA HIS A 29 13.88 4.08 7.32
C HIS A 29 13.99 4.19 5.80
N LYS A 30 14.38 3.10 5.14
CA LYS A 30 14.34 2.99 3.69
C LYS A 30 12.98 2.43 3.28
N VAL A 31 12.35 3.04 2.30
CA VAL A 31 11.07 2.58 1.76
C VAL A 31 11.17 2.40 0.25
N ALA A 32 10.76 1.23 -0.24
CA ALA A 32 10.54 0.97 -1.65
C ALA A 32 9.07 0.65 -1.89
N VAL A 33 8.60 0.96 -3.10
CA VAL A 33 7.25 0.62 -3.56
C VAL A 33 7.37 -0.43 -4.67
N ALA A 34 6.57 -1.48 -4.61
CA ALA A 34 6.42 -2.47 -5.66
C ALA A 34 4.96 -2.47 -6.16
N THR A 35 4.76 -2.15 -7.43
CA THR A 35 3.46 -2.12 -8.08
C THR A 35 3.31 -3.35 -8.97
N MET A 36 2.22 -4.10 -8.79
CA MET A 36 2.00 -5.37 -9.50
C MET A 36 1.49 -5.14 -10.93
N ALA A 37 0.59 -4.17 -11.16
CA ALA A 37 0.07 -3.82 -12.48
C ALA A 37 0.43 -2.40 -12.87
N ASN A 38 1.15 -2.24 -13.98
CA ASN A 38 1.55 -0.92 -14.49
C ASN A 38 0.57 -0.29 -15.46
N HIS A 39 -0.27 -1.11 -16.10
CA HIS A 39 -1.22 -0.64 -17.08
C HIS A 39 -2.61 -0.53 -16.46
N ALA A 40 -3.01 0.67 -16.24
CA ALA A 40 -4.27 1.02 -15.60
C ALA A 40 -5.53 0.82 -16.48
N ALA A 41 -5.44 0.09 -17.56
CA ALA A 41 -6.47 0.02 -18.60
C ALA A 41 -7.56 -1.03 -18.37
N ALA A 42 -8.06 -1.24 -17.14
CA ALA A 42 -9.27 -2.05 -16.97
C ALA A 42 -10.54 -1.30 -17.37
N ARG A 43 -10.53 0.03 -17.29
CA ARG A 43 -11.65 0.89 -17.68
C ARG A 43 -11.11 2.01 -18.54
N ALA A 44 -11.67 2.19 -19.75
CA ALA A 44 -11.27 3.24 -20.69
C ALA A 44 -11.12 4.60 -19.99
N ASN A 45 -10.06 5.36 -20.31
CA ASN A 45 -9.70 6.72 -19.88
C ASN A 45 -8.67 6.82 -18.74
N ILE A 46 -7.63 6.01 -18.77
CA ILE A 46 -6.47 6.29 -17.92
C ILE A 46 -5.43 7.04 -18.73
N SER A 47 -4.92 8.07 -18.10
CA SER A 47 -3.92 8.99 -18.65
C SER A 47 -2.65 8.23 -19.07
N ASP A 48 -2.13 8.54 -20.26
CA ASP A 48 -0.79 8.13 -20.73
C ASP A 48 0.34 8.61 -19.79
N THR A 49 -0.01 9.32 -18.72
CA THR A 49 0.91 9.90 -17.75
C THR A 49 1.06 9.11 -16.46
N LEU A 50 0.41 7.93 -16.31
CA LEU A 50 0.37 7.20 -15.03
C LEU A 50 1.75 6.95 -14.41
N LEU A 51 2.74 6.54 -15.20
CA LEU A 51 4.10 6.30 -14.71
C LEU A 51 4.80 7.61 -14.29
N ALA A 52 4.54 8.71 -15.01
CA ALA A 52 5.05 10.03 -14.63
C ALA A 52 4.34 10.57 -13.38
N ASP A 53 3.04 10.33 -13.26
CA ASP A 53 2.25 10.70 -12.08
C ASP A 53 2.76 9.93 -10.85
N GLN A 54 3.02 8.62 -10.96
CA GLN A 54 3.63 7.81 -9.91
C GLN A 54 5.02 8.35 -9.52
N ALA A 55 5.89 8.62 -10.49
CA ALA A 55 7.21 9.16 -10.20
C ALA A 55 7.14 10.50 -9.44
N ASN A 56 6.18 11.36 -9.78
CA ASN A 56 5.95 12.61 -9.07
C ASN A 56 5.44 12.37 -7.64
N ALA A 57 4.51 11.44 -7.44
CA ALA A 57 4.01 11.07 -6.11
C ALA A 57 5.14 10.51 -5.24
N MET A 58 5.96 9.60 -5.79
CA MET A 58 7.12 9.04 -5.08
C MET A 58 8.10 10.12 -4.65
N LYS A 59 8.42 11.08 -5.54
CA LYS A 59 9.28 12.22 -5.22
C LYS A 59 8.73 13.07 -4.08
N ILE A 60 7.41 13.30 -4.04
CA ILE A 60 6.75 14.08 -2.98
C ILE A 60 6.88 13.36 -1.63
N MET A 61 6.76 12.04 -1.60
CA MET A 61 6.89 11.25 -0.37
C MET A 61 8.34 10.94 0.01
N GLY A 62 9.31 11.13 -0.91
CA GLY A 62 10.72 10.82 -0.68
C GLY A 62 11.11 9.37 -0.98
N VAL A 63 10.27 8.63 -1.71
CA VAL A 63 10.57 7.25 -2.13
C VAL A 63 11.56 7.26 -3.29
N GLU A 64 12.69 6.56 -3.14
CA GLU A 64 13.76 6.53 -4.16
C GLU A 64 13.74 5.28 -5.03
N LYS A 65 13.11 4.19 -4.58
CA LYS A 65 13.09 2.91 -5.30
C LYS A 65 11.66 2.47 -5.59
N VAL A 66 11.39 2.23 -6.87
CA VAL A 66 10.12 1.66 -7.35
C VAL A 66 10.41 0.43 -8.19
N TYR A 67 9.68 -0.64 -7.91
CA TYR A 67 9.61 -1.84 -8.73
C TYR A 67 8.26 -1.87 -9.42
N ALA A 68 8.24 -2.32 -10.65
CA ALA A 68 7.04 -2.38 -11.44
C ALA A 68 6.98 -3.71 -12.19
N ALA A 69 5.89 -4.47 -11.96
CA ALA A 69 5.52 -5.59 -12.79
C ALA A 69 4.50 -5.16 -13.85
N ASP A 70 4.16 -6.05 -14.74
CA ASP A 70 3.19 -5.81 -15.81
C ASP A 70 2.12 -6.91 -15.81
N PHE A 71 1.61 -7.23 -14.61
CA PHE A 71 0.50 -8.17 -14.49
C PHE A 71 -0.81 -7.53 -14.98
N PRO A 72 -1.75 -8.33 -15.49
CA PRO A 72 -2.97 -7.80 -16.09
C PRO A 72 -3.90 -7.19 -15.01
N ASN A 73 -4.29 -5.94 -15.22
CA ASN A 73 -5.16 -5.18 -14.32
C ASN A 73 -6.58 -5.79 -14.28
N ILE A 74 -7.14 -5.92 -13.06
CA ILE A 74 -8.44 -6.55 -12.74
C ILE A 74 -8.53 -8.02 -13.25
N LYS A 75 -7.38 -8.65 -13.39
CA LYS A 75 -7.26 -10.03 -13.87
C LYS A 75 -6.11 -10.79 -13.22
N MET A 76 -5.56 -10.32 -12.10
CA MET A 76 -4.46 -11.04 -11.45
C MET A 76 -4.88 -12.44 -10.97
N ASN A 77 -6.16 -12.70 -10.78
CA ASN A 77 -6.70 -14.00 -10.42
C ASN A 77 -6.52 -15.09 -11.49
N ILE A 78 -6.21 -14.73 -12.74
CA ILE A 78 -5.87 -15.70 -13.80
C ILE A 78 -4.36 -15.87 -14.00
N VAL A 79 -3.54 -15.09 -13.28
CA VAL A 79 -2.08 -15.24 -13.29
C VAL A 79 -1.70 -16.39 -12.35
N PRO A 80 -0.80 -17.29 -12.72
CA PRO A 80 -0.29 -18.29 -11.79
C PRO A 80 0.26 -17.62 -10.52
N HIS A 81 -0.28 -17.98 -9.36
CA HIS A 81 0.09 -17.36 -8.09
C HIS A 81 1.61 -17.33 -7.86
N LEU A 82 2.32 -18.38 -8.30
CA LEU A 82 3.78 -18.44 -8.19
C LEU A 82 4.48 -17.28 -8.92
N GLU A 83 3.96 -16.82 -10.05
CA GLU A 83 4.57 -15.69 -10.79
C GLU A 83 4.46 -14.39 -10.00
N LEU A 84 3.31 -14.14 -9.36
CA LEU A 84 3.11 -13.00 -8.47
C LEU A 84 4.11 -13.05 -7.29
N VAL A 85 4.22 -14.23 -6.66
CA VAL A 85 5.14 -14.46 -5.53
C VAL A 85 6.59 -14.23 -5.94
N GLN A 86 7.01 -14.79 -7.09
CA GLN A 86 8.40 -14.67 -7.56
C GLN A 86 8.81 -13.23 -7.87
N PHE A 87 7.89 -12.40 -8.37
CA PHE A 87 8.17 -10.97 -8.56
C PHE A 87 8.46 -10.31 -7.21
N ILE A 88 7.63 -10.56 -6.19
CA ILE A 88 7.80 -9.98 -4.86
C ILE A 88 9.10 -10.50 -4.21
N GLU A 89 9.40 -11.79 -4.35
CA GLU A 89 10.64 -12.39 -3.83
C GLU A 89 11.90 -11.71 -4.42
N LYS A 90 11.90 -11.39 -5.72
CA LYS A 90 12.98 -10.61 -6.35
C LYS A 90 13.11 -9.21 -5.74
N CYS A 91 11.98 -8.54 -5.46
CA CYS A 91 12.00 -7.24 -4.80
C CYS A 91 12.56 -7.34 -3.37
N ILE A 92 12.19 -8.39 -2.62
CA ILE A 92 12.69 -8.65 -1.26
C ILE A 92 14.21 -8.80 -1.28
N GLU A 93 14.74 -9.58 -2.21
CA GLU A 93 16.18 -9.83 -2.32
C GLU A 93 16.95 -8.57 -2.70
N ASP A 94 16.51 -7.86 -3.74
CA ASP A 94 17.20 -6.67 -4.24
C ASP A 94 17.18 -5.52 -3.22
N PHE A 95 16.02 -5.28 -2.60
CA PHE A 95 15.86 -4.21 -1.62
C PHE A 95 16.31 -4.60 -0.20
N ARG A 96 16.51 -5.90 0.05
CA ARG A 96 16.77 -6.42 1.40
C ARG A 96 15.66 -6.07 2.38
N ALA A 97 14.40 -6.23 1.94
CA ALA A 97 13.23 -5.90 2.72
C ALA A 97 13.06 -6.81 3.95
N GLU A 98 12.68 -6.22 5.08
CA GLU A 98 12.42 -6.91 6.35
C GLU A 98 11.07 -6.53 6.97
N ALA A 99 10.43 -5.47 6.45
CA ALA A 99 9.10 -5.02 6.85
C ALA A 99 8.23 -4.74 5.62
N PHE A 100 6.92 -5.02 5.73
CA PHE A 100 6.02 -4.99 4.58
C PHE A 100 4.70 -4.29 4.91
N ILE A 101 4.20 -3.52 3.94
CA ILE A 101 2.85 -2.97 3.94
C ILE A 101 2.18 -3.41 2.64
N THR A 102 0.96 -3.94 2.71
CA THR A 102 0.20 -4.38 1.55
C THR A 102 -1.30 -4.27 1.77
N HIS A 103 -2.08 -4.66 0.77
CA HIS A 103 -3.54 -4.69 0.85
C HIS A 103 -4.07 -5.66 1.91
N HIS A 104 -5.32 -5.46 2.30
CA HIS A 104 -6.04 -6.41 3.11
C HIS A 104 -6.59 -7.56 2.24
N PRO A 105 -6.48 -8.85 2.67
CA PRO A 105 -6.86 -9.99 1.84
C PRO A 105 -8.37 -10.17 1.62
N SER A 106 -9.22 -9.40 2.29
CA SER A 106 -10.67 -9.37 2.05
C SER A 106 -11.14 -8.10 1.35
N ASP A 107 -10.25 -7.39 0.66
CA ASP A 107 -10.63 -6.23 -0.16
C ASP A 107 -11.62 -6.63 -1.27
N THR A 108 -12.44 -5.69 -1.73
CA THR A 108 -13.41 -5.96 -2.80
C THR A 108 -12.75 -6.04 -4.19
N ASN A 109 -11.54 -5.49 -4.33
CA ASN A 109 -10.77 -5.56 -5.57
C ASN A 109 -9.97 -6.87 -5.62
N ILE A 110 -10.23 -7.69 -6.64
CA ILE A 110 -9.55 -8.99 -6.79
C ILE A 110 -8.03 -8.88 -6.88
N ASP A 111 -7.50 -7.83 -7.50
CA ASP A 111 -6.06 -7.64 -7.61
C ASP A 111 -5.43 -7.31 -6.26
N HIS A 112 -6.16 -6.58 -5.38
CA HIS A 112 -5.73 -6.34 -4.00
C HIS A 112 -5.64 -7.64 -3.21
N VAL A 113 -6.64 -8.51 -3.35
CA VAL A 113 -6.66 -9.84 -2.73
C VAL A 113 -5.47 -10.66 -3.19
N MET A 114 -5.27 -10.79 -4.51
CA MET A 114 -4.18 -11.57 -5.09
C MET A 114 -2.81 -11.03 -4.69
N THR A 115 -2.66 -9.70 -4.59
CA THR A 115 -1.43 -9.06 -4.12
C THR A 115 -1.17 -9.39 -2.64
N ALA A 116 -2.18 -9.28 -1.78
CA ALA A 116 -2.05 -9.60 -0.36
C ALA A 116 -1.65 -11.07 -0.14
N GLU A 117 -2.29 -12.01 -0.83
CA GLU A 117 -1.97 -13.44 -0.77
C GLU A 117 -0.54 -13.73 -1.26
N ALA A 118 -0.13 -13.09 -2.35
CA ALA A 118 1.23 -13.23 -2.88
C ALA A 118 2.28 -12.69 -1.90
N VAL A 119 2.02 -11.55 -1.25
CA VAL A 119 2.90 -11.01 -0.20
C VAL A 119 3.01 -11.98 0.97
N GLN A 120 1.90 -12.54 1.47
CA GLN A 120 1.92 -13.52 2.57
C GLN A 120 2.79 -14.74 2.24
N ALA A 121 2.78 -15.19 0.98
CA ALA A 121 3.62 -16.29 0.54
C ALA A 121 5.10 -15.86 0.44
N ALA A 122 5.37 -14.68 -0.15
CA ALA A 122 6.71 -14.19 -0.43
C ALA A 122 7.52 -13.81 0.82
N VAL A 123 6.87 -13.22 1.84
CA VAL A 123 7.57 -12.77 3.06
C VAL A 123 8.22 -13.91 3.85
N ARG A 124 7.87 -15.17 3.55
CA ARG A 124 8.49 -16.36 4.15
C ARG A 124 9.77 -16.78 3.42
N LEU A 125 10.25 -16.03 2.44
CA LEU A 125 11.44 -16.37 1.66
C LEU A 125 12.66 -16.63 2.54
N PHE A 126 12.83 -15.89 3.64
CA PHE A 126 13.91 -16.08 4.60
C PHE A 126 13.99 -17.50 5.21
N GLN A 127 12.87 -18.24 5.22
CA GLN A 127 12.84 -19.63 5.70
C GLN A 127 13.35 -20.63 4.66
N ARG A 128 13.45 -20.22 3.39
CA ARG A 128 13.80 -21.08 2.25
C ARG A 128 15.12 -20.71 1.58
N LYS A 129 15.59 -19.48 1.80
CA LYS A 129 16.79 -18.95 1.13
C LYS A 129 17.69 -18.24 2.11
N GLU A 130 18.93 -18.71 2.21
CA GLU A 130 19.95 -18.08 3.04
C GLU A 130 20.27 -16.65 2.57
N GLY A 131 20.67 -15.81 3.51
CA GLY A 131 21.05 -14.43 3.23
C GLY A 131 19.87 -13.47 3.02
N VAL A 132 18.62 -13.92 2.98
CA VAL A 132 17.45 -13.07 2.93
C VAL A 132 17.16 -12.52 4.34
N PRO A 133 16.83 -11.21 4.49
CA PRO A 133 16.48 -10.65 5.79
C PRO A 133 15.27 -11.35 6.40
N VAL A 134 15.32 -11.55 7.71
CA VAL A 134 14.20 -12.15 8.45
C VAL A 134 13.04 -11.15 8.53
N LEU A 135 11.82 -11.64 8.32
CA LEU A 135 10.61 -10.84 8.47
C LEU A 135 10.50 -10.25 9.89
N LYS A 136 10.33 -8.94 9.98
CA LYS A 136 10.13 -8.20 11.22
C LYS A 136 8.71 -7.69 11.40
N GLU A 137 8.08 -7.24 10.33
CA GLU A 137 6.74 -6.67 10.38
C GLU A 137 5.96 -6.91 9.09
N LEU A 138 4.67 -7.22 9.21
CA LEU A 138 3.72 -7.28 8.09
C LEU A 138 2.43 -6.55 8.50
N LEU A 139 2.09 -5.52 7.76
CA LEU A 139 0.91 -4.68 7.95
C LEU A 139 -0.01 -4.75 6.74
N TYR A 140 -1.31 -4.89 6.99
CA TYR A 140 -2.35 -4.67 5.99
C TYR A 140 -2.90 -3.25 6.12
N MET A 141 -3.06 -2.57 5.00
CA MET A 141 -3.60 -1.22 4.92
C MET A 141 -5.05 -1.20 4.46
N GLU A 142 -5.78 -0.13 4.80
CA GLU A 142 -7.09 0.18 4.21
C GLU A 142 -6.92 1.14 3.02
N VAL A 143 -7.49 0.77 1.87
CA VAL A 143 -7.50 1.59 0.66
C VAL A 143 -8.90 2.19 0.47
N PRO A 144 -9.08 3.51 0.67
CA PRO A 144 -10.37 4.18 0.49
C PRO A 144 -10.97 3.96 -0.90
N SER A 145 -12.26 3.72 -0.97
CA SER A 145 -13.07 3.30 -2.12
C SER A 145 -12.93 1.83 -2.52
N SER A 146 -12.31 1.01 -1.68
CA SER A 146 -12.09 -0.41 -1.96
C SER A 146 -12.26 -1.28 -0.71
N THR A 147 -11.39 -1.12 0.30
CA THR A 147 -11.38 -1.99 1.48
C THR A 147 -12.69 -1.91 2.29
N GLU A 148 -13.30 -0.73 2.41
CA GLU A 148 -14.57 -0.55 3.12
C GLU A 148 -15.75 -1.23 2.44
N TRP A 149 -15.62 -1.62 1.16
CA TRP A 149 -16.66 -2.34 0.41
C TRP A 149 -16.66 -3.85 0.61
N SER A 150 -15.81 -4.38 1.50
CA SER A 150 -15.84 -5.79 1.92
C SER A 150 -17.07 -6.12 2.78
N VAL A 151 -18.24 -5.74 2.32
CA VAL A 151 -19.49 -5.77 3.09
C VAL A 151 -20.01 -7.18 3.36
N ASN A 152 -19.60 -8.16 2.54
CA ASN A 152 -20.07 -9.55 2.64
C ASN A 152 -19.13 -10.44 3.47
N CYS A 153 -17.98 -9.92 3.93
CA CYS A 153 -17.03 -10.66 4.74
C CYS A 153 -17.39 -10.53 6.23
N SER A 154 -18.22 -11.41 6.73
CA SER A 154 -18.66 -11.37 8.14
C SER A 154 -17.52 -11.71 9.14
N THR A 155 -16.52 -12.45 8.71
CA THR A 155 -15.46 -13.01 9.57
C THR A 155 -14.06 -12.48 9.31
N ASN A 156 -13.84 -11.80 8.20
CA ASN A 156 -12.50 -11.31 7.81
C ASN A 156 -12.57 -9.87 7.29
N ARG A 157 -13.06 -8.95 8.10
CA ARG A 157 -13.07 -7.52 7.78
C ARG A 157 -11.76 -6.89 8.22
N PHE A 158 -11.39 -5.79 7.57
CA PHE A 158 -10.31 -4.95 8.08
C PHE A 158 -10.65 -4.42 9.48
N ILE A 159 -9.87 -4.83 10.48
CA ILE A 159 -10.02 -4.41 11.88
C ILE A 159 -8.68 -3.83 12.33
N PRO A 160 -8.51 -2.50 12.26
CA PRO A 160 -7.23 -1.88 12.58
C PRO A 160 -6.85 -2.09 14.05
N ASN A 161 -5.60 -2.47 14.26
CA ASN A 161 -5.00 -2.69 15.58
C ASN A 161 -3.63 -2.01 15.72
N TYR A 162 -3.17 -1.33 14.66
CA TYR A 162 -1.91 -0.61 14.61
C TYR A 162 -2.13 0.77 13.99
N PHE A 163 -1.78 1.82 14.71
CA PHE A 163 -2.05 3.20 14.33
C PHE A 163 -0.73 3.97 14.25
N VAL A 164 -0.50 4.61 13.12
CA VAL A 164 0.66 5.46 12.90
C VAL A 164 0.21 6.91 12.98
N GLU A 165 0.63 7.63 14.02
CA GLU A 165 0.42 9.08 14.09
C GLU A 165 1.18 9.75 12.96
N ILE A 166 0.47 10.43 12.06
CA ILE A 166 1.04 11.06 10.87
C ILE A 166 1.18 12.58 10.98
N GLY A 167 0.52 13.19 11.95
CA GLY A 167 0.48 14.63 12.11
C GLY A 167 -0.15 15.37 10.93
N LYS A 168 -0.21 16.69 11.04
CA LYS A 168 -0.75 17.57 9.98
C LYS A 168 0.09 17.52 8.71
N GLU A 169 1.41 17.50 8.84
CA GLU A 169 2.34 17.44 7.72
C GLU A 169 2.13 16.16 6.90
N GLY A 170 1.96 14.99 7.56
CA GLY A 170 1.75 13.72 6.89
C GLY A 170 0.48 13.71 6.05
N ILE A 171 -0.65 14.19 6.56
CA ILE A 171 -1.88 14.25 5.77
C ILE A 171 -1.77 15.24 4.60
N GLU A 172 -1.08 16.37 4.76
CA GLU A 172 -0.84 17.34 3.68
C GLU A 172 0.03 16.73 2.58
N VAL A 173 1.08 15.99 2.92
CA VAL A 173 1.94 15.28 1.98
C VAL A 173 1.15 14.18 1.25
N LYS A 174 0.35 13.38 1.96
CA LYS A 174 -0.52 12.36 1.36
C LYS A 174 -1.45 12.97 0.30
N ILE A 175 -2.16 14.04 0.65
CA ILE A 175 -3.06 14.75 -0.28
C ILE A 175 -2.29 15.29 -1.49
N LYS A 176 -1.11 15.88 -1.27
CA LYS A 176 -0.27 16.40 -2.35
C LYS A 176 0.23 15.29 -3.27
N ALA A 177 0.69 14.17 -2.72
CA ALA A 177 1.13 13.01 -3.49
C ALA A 177 0.00 12.39 -4.31
N LEU A 178 -1.19 12.25 -3.71
CA LEU A 178 -2.36 11.72 -4.42
C LEU A 178 -2.83 12.67 -5.52
N SER A 179 -2.69 13.98 -5.34
CA SER A 179 -3.03 14.99 -6.37
C SER A 179 -2.09 14.94 -7.59
N ALA A 180 -0.93 14.30 -7.47
CA ALA A 180 -0.05 14.07 -8.61
C ALA A 180 -0.61 13.04 -9.59
N TYR A 181 -1.46 12.11 -9.11
CA TYR A 181 -2.17 11.15 -9.95
C TYR A 181 -3.40 11.80 -10.59
N LYS A 182 -3.36 11.99 -11.90
CA LYS A 182 -4.47 12.63 -12.63
C LYS A 182 -5.76 11.82 -12.56
N GLY A 183 -6.85 12.45 -12.12
CA GLY A 183 -8.16 11.85 -12.08
C GLY A 183 -8.41 10.84 -10.93
N VAL A 184 -7.44 10.63 -10.04
CA VAL A 184 -7.59 9.76 -8.86
C VAL A 184 -8.38 10.46 -7.77
N MET A 185 -8.01 11.70 -7.43
CA MET A 185 -8.82 12.49 -6.51
C MET A 185 -10.14 12.91 -7.16
N ARG A 186 -11.21 12.89 -6.38
CA ARG A 186 -12.56 13.22 -6.79
C ARG A 186 -13.18 14.22 -5.81
N PRO A 187 -14.14 15.05 -6.24
CA PRO A 187 -14.86 15.92 -5.31
C PRO A 187 -15.70 15.12 -4.31
N TYR A 188 -15.86 15.69 -3.11
CA TYR A 188 -16.76 15.14 -2.10
C TYR A 188 -18.20 14.99 -2.69
N PRO A 189 -18.92 13.88 -2.37
CA PRO A 189 -18.70 12.91 -1.29
C PRO A 189 -17.89 11.65 -1.65
N HIS A 190 -17.11 11.67 -2.72
CA HIS A 190 -16.32 10.49 -3.09
C HIS A 190 -15.29 10.15 -2.00
N PRO A 191 -15.04 8.84 -1.67
CA PRO A 191 -14.06 8.42 -0.66
C PRO A 191 -12.62 8.91 -0.92
N ARG A 192 -12.26 9.18 -2.17
CA ARG A 192 -10.98 9.75 -2.57
C ARG A 192 -10.98 11.29 -2.62
N SER A 193 -11.94 11.95 -1.98
CA SER A 193 -11.92 13.41 -1.81
C SER A 193 -10.96 13.81 -0.70
N LYS A 194 -10.48 15.04 -0.74
CA LYS A 194 -9.66 15.61 0.32
C LYS A 194 -10.35 15.54 1.67
N GLU A 195 -11.64 15.86 1.70
CA GLU A 195 -12.48 15.85 2.89
C GLU A 195 -12.60 14.44 3.47
N ALA A 196 -12.89 13.44 2.64
CA ALA A 196 -13.02 12.06 3.10
C ALA A 196 -11.70 11.49 3.62
N LEU A 197 -10.60 11.72 2.90
CA LEU A 197 -9.26 11.27 3.33
C LEU A 197 -8.81 11.94 4.63
N THR A 198 -9.07 13.25 4.77
CA THR A 198 -8.77 13.98 6.02
C THR A 198 -9.68 13.50 7.15
N GLY A 199 -10.96 13.27 6.87
CA GLY A 199 -11.93 12.73 7.83
C GLY A 199 -11.54 11.35 8.34
N LEU A 200 -11.11 10.45 7.45
CA LEU A 200 -10.61 9.11 7.83
C LEU A 200 -9.38 9.22 8.74
N ALA A 201 -8.39 10.03 8.36
CA ALA A 201 -7.20 10.23 9.17
C ALA A 201 -7.52 10.83 10.54
N THR A 202 -8.50 11.75 10.63
CA THR A 202 -8.99 12.32 11.89
C THR A 202 -9.68 11.27 12.75
N TYR A 203 -10.54 10.44 12.13
CA TYR A 203 -11.23 9.36 12.84
C TYR A 203 -10.25 8.32 13.39
N ARG A 204 -9.27 7.90 12.59
CA ARG A 204 -8.21 6.98 13.03
C ARG A 204 -7.33 7.61 14.12
N GLY A 205 -7.05 8.92 13.99
CA GLY A 205 -6.35 9.67 15.01
C GLY A 205 -7.10 9.70 16.36
N SER A 206 -8.43 9.91 16.32
CA SER A 206 -9.25 9.89 17.54
C SER A 206 -9.23 8.54 18.26
N GLN A 207 -9.16 7.45 17.51
CA GLN A 207 -9.02 6.09 18.08
C GLN A 207 -7.66 5.90 18.78
N ALA A 208 -6.62 6.53 18.27
CA ALA A 208 -5.24 6.43 18.78
C ALA A 208 -4.87 7.52 19.80
N GLY A 209 -5.75 8.51 20.08
CA GLY A 209 -5.47 9.62 20.96
C GLY A 209 -4.55 10.69 20.37
N CYS A 210 -4.53 10.82 19.04
CA CYS A 210 -3.77 11.84 18.31
C CYS A 210 -4.64 12.55 17.25
N TYR A 211 -4.13 13.62 16.63
CA TYR A 211 -4.90 14.43 15.68
C TYR A 211 -5.18 13.68 14.37
N TYR A 212 -4.17 13.02 13.80
CA TYR A 212 -4.26 12.31 12.52
C TYR A 212 -3.46 11.01 12.58
N ALA A 213 -4.05 9.92 12.14
CA ALA A 213 -3.37 8.64 11.99
C ALA A 213 -3.76 7.95 10.67
N GLU A 214 -2.85 7.14 10.15
CA GLU A 214 -3.18 6.02 9.28
C GLU A 214 -3.28 4.75 10.12
N ALA A 215 -4.20 3.87 9.76
CA ALA A 215 -4.45 2.67 10.52
C ALA A 215 -4.17 1.41 9.69
N PHE A 216 -3.64 0.41 10.36
CA PHE A 216 -3.23 -0.85 9.77
C PHE A 216 -3.72 -2.02 10.61
N GLU A 217 -3.80 -3.17 9.99
CA GLU A 217 -3.89 -4.44 10.68
C GLU A 217 -2.50 -5.07 10.73
N CYS A 218 -1.90 -5.08 11.93
CA CYS A 218 -0.62 -5.73 12.15
C CYS A 218 -0.85 -7.23 12.32
N VAL A 219 -0.46 -8.01 11.32
CA VAL A 219 -0.66 -9.47 11.30
C VAL A 219 0.59 -10.23 11.69
N PHE A 220 1.73 -9.58 11.63
CA PHE A 220 2.99 -10.13 12.12
C PHE A 220 3.88 -9.02 12.64
N LYS A 221 4.41 -9.18 13.83
CA LYS A 221 5.47 -8.34 14.39
C LYS A 221 6.39 -9.20 15.24
N ARG A 222 7.68 -9.21 14.88
CA ARG A 222 8.71 -9.89 15.66
C ARG A 222 9.16 -8.99 16.80
N GLY A 223 9.01 -9.45 18.04
CA GLY A 223 9.64 -8.82 19.18
C GLY A 223 11.17 -8.92 19.09
N GLU A 224 11.87 -7.91 19.58
CA GLU A 224 13.32 -7.90 19.74
C GLU A 224 13.73 -8.73 20.97
#